data_ec963fd3b7b1a5a8653932de5c4121f2
#
_entry.id   ec963fd3b7b1a5a8653932de5c4121f2
#
_cell.length_a   1.000
_cell.length_b   1.000
_cell.length_c   1.000
_cell.angle_alpha   90.00
_cell.angle_beta   90.00
_cell.angle_gamma   90.00
#
_symmetry.space_group_name_H-M   'P 1'
#
loop_
_entity.id
_entity.type
_entity.pdbx_description
1 polymer ?
#
loop_
_entity_poly.entity_id
_entity_poly.type
_entity_poly.pdbx_seq_one_letter_code
_entity_poly.pdbx_strand_id
1 'polypeptide(L)'
;MMFLQVIILLAGFLFLVKGADWFVEGAASIAKKLGIPQLIIGLTIVAMGTSMPEAAVSITAAINKNAGITIGNVVGSNILNIFIILGITAVITNVAIQRSTLLYEIPFMTVITIVLLIFGITGSEVTFVEGVIFWILFLIYLGYLFVMAKKGNDQEEAEAKDNPVWKCMLLMVIGGILVVKGSDFAVSGATEIARYFGMSERFIGLTIVALGTSLPELVTSVTAARRGNTGIAIGNIVGSNIFNILFVIGTTALICTVPFESKFIIDTVIAVLCGAILWIGTFRHKELRKPCGVVMLLCYVAYFLYLCLV
;
A
#
# COMPACT_ATOMS: atom_id res chain seq x y z
N MET A 1 -3.44 -12.75 -31.44
CA MET A 1 -2.67 -12.29 -30.26
C MET A 1 -3.49 -11.33 -29.37
N MET A 2 -4.04 -10.22 -29.89
CA MET A 2 -4.80 -9.24 -29.07
C MET A 2 -5.97 -9.85 -28.28
N PHE A 3 -6.77 -10.74 -28.88
CA PHE A 3 -7.88 -11.42 -28.18
C PHE A 3 -7.45 -12.18 -26.93
N LEU A 4 -6.30 -12.85 -26.97
CA LEU A 4 -5.73 -13.56 -25.81
C LEU A 4 -5.36 -12.56 -24.70
N GLN A 5 -4.78 -11.41 -25.04
CA GLN A 5 -4.40 -10.40 -24.03
C GLN A 5 -5.62 -9.79 -23.35
N VAL A 6 -6.72 -9.59 -24.10
CA VAL A 6 -8.00 -9.16 -23.51
C VAL A 6 -8.53 -10.23 -22.53
N ILE A 7 -8.44 -11.52 -22.87
CA ILE A 7 -8.86 -12.59 -21.94
C ILE A 7 -7.98 -12.58 -20.69
N ILE A 8 -6.65 -12.44 -20.83
CA ILE A 8 -5.72 -12.35 -19.69
C ILE A 8 -6.07 -11.16 -18.80
N LEU A 9 -6.30 -10.00 -19.39
CA LEU A 9 -6.72 -8.79 -18.67
C LEU A 9 -8.01 -9.01 -17.87
N LEU A 10 -9.05 -9.55 -18.52
CA LEU A 10 -10.33 -9.81 -17.87
C LEU A 10 -10.22 -10.89 -16.77
N ALA A 11 -9.45 -11.95 -17.01
CA ALA A 11 -9.14 -12.96 -15.99
C ALA A 11 -8.39 -12.33 -14.81
N GLY A 12 -7.45 -11.43 -15.07
CA GLY A 12 -6.73 -10.67 -14.05
C GLY A 12 -7.67 -9.87 -13.16
N PHE A 13 -8.60 -9.11 -13.74
CA PHE A 13 -9.59 -8.38 -12.96
C PHE A 13 -10.55 -9.29 -12.19
N LEU A 14 -10.96 -10.42 -12.77
CA LEU A 14 -11.80 -11.39 -12.06
C LEU A 14 -11.07 -11.96 -10.82
N PHE A 15 -9.79 -12.31 -10.96
CA PHE A 15 -8.96 -12.82 -9.87
C PHE A 15 -8.73 -11.74 -8.80
N LEU A 16 -8.45 -10.48 -9.20
CA LEU A 16 -8.33 -9.36 -8.28
C LEU A 16 -9.59 -9.19 -7.43
N VAL A 17 -10.76 -9.09 -8.05
CA VAL A 17 -12.02 -8.84 -7.34
C VAL A 17 -12.40 -10.01 -6.44
N LYS A 18 -12.35 -11.25 -6.95
CA LYS A 18 -12.67 -12.44 -6.15
C LYS A 18 -11.64 -12.72 -5.08
N GLY A 19 -10.37 -12.52 -5.39
CA GLY A 19 -9.28 -12.65 -4.45
C GLY A 19 -9.41 -11.66 -3.29
N ALA A 20 -9.67 -10.39 -3.58
CA ALA A 20 -9.88 -9.36 -2.56
C ALA A 20 -11.12 -9.65 -1.69
N ASP A 21 -12.22 -10.12 -2.31
CA ASP A 21 -13.42 -10.55 -1.56
C ASP A 21 -13.08 -11.64 -0.53
N TRP A 22 -12.34 -12.68 -0.94
CA TRP A 22 -11.97 -13.78 -0.05
C TRP A 22 -10.94 -13.37 0.99
N PHE A 23 -9.95 -12.56 0.58
CA PHE A 23 -8.89 -12.07 1.45
C PHE A 23 -9.47 -11.22 2.59
N VAL A 24 -10.33 -10.24 2.25
CA VAL A 24 -11.00 -9.37 3.24
C VAL A 24 -11.95 -10.16 4.12
N GLU A 25 -12.74 -11.10 3.56
CA GLU A 25 -13.64 -11.95 4.34
C GLU A 25 -12.86 -12.80 5.36
N GLY A 26 -11.76 -13.41 4.93
CA GLY A 26 -10.89 -14.19 5.80
C GLY A 26 -10.27 -13.34 6.90
N ALA A 27 -9.72 -12.17 6.54
CA ALA A 27 -9.10 -11.22 7.45
C ALA A 27 -10.08 -10.70 8.51
N ALA A 28 -11.26 -10.25 8.10
CA ALA A 28 -12.30 -9.77 9.02
C ALA A 28 -12.81 -10.87 9.96
N SER A 29 -12.98 -12.10 9.45
CA SER A 29 -13.41 -13.25 10.25
C SER A 29 -12.35 -13.67 11.28
N ILE A 30 -11.06 -13.64 10.93
CA ILE A 30 -9.96 -13.89 11.86
C ILE A 30 -9.90 -12.82 12.94
N ALA A 31 -9.97 -11.54 12.55
CA ALA A 31 -10.01 -10.43 13.49
C ALA A 31 -11.08 -10.63 14.56
N LYS A 32 -12.33 -10.93 14.13
CA LYS A 32 -13.47 -11.19 15.01
C LYS A 32 -13.22 -12.40 15.94
N LYS A 33 -12.74 -13.52 15.41
CA LYS A 33 -12.50 -14.75 16.21
C LYS A 33 -11.42 -14.61 17.24
N LEU A 34 -10.36 -13.88 16.92
CA LEU A 34 -9.24 -13.66 17.83
C LEU A 34 -9.46 -12.45 18.77
N GLY A 35 -10.58 -11.72 18.61
CA GLY A 35 -10.84 -10.49 19.36
C GLY A 35 -9.81 -9.38 19.08
N ILE A 36 -9.18 -9.40 17.89
CA ILE A 36 -8.19 -8.44 17.47
C ILE A 36 -8.88 -7.35 16.66
N PRO A 37 -8.59 -6.05 16.92
CA PRO A 37 -9.14 -4.97 16.09
C PRO A 37 -8.84 -5.16 14.61
N GLN A 38 -9.82 -4.92 13.75
CA GLN A 38 -9.67 -5.03 12.28
C GLN A 38 -8.54 -4.15 11.74
N LEU A 39 -8.33 -3.00 12.36
CA LEU A 39 -7.22 -2.11 12.06
C LEU A 39 -5.87 -2.84 12.15
N ILE A 40 -5.64 -3.62 13.19
CA ILE A 40 -4.37 -4.34 13.39
C ILE A 40 -4.13 -5.38 12.30
N ILE A 41 -5.16 -6.11 11.90
CA ILE A 41 -5.07 -7.05 10.77
C ILE A 41 -4.80 -6.30 9.46
N GLY A 42 -5.43 -5.14 9.28
CA GLY A 42 -5.15 -4.23 8.15
C GLY A 42 -3.70 -3.75 8.14
N LEU A 43 -3.21 -3.21 9.26
CA LEU A 43 -1.84 -2.69 9.42
C LEU A 43 -0.73 -3.76 9.32
N THR A 44 -1.08 -5.04 9.41
CA THR A 44 -0.11 -6.15 9.40
C THR A 44 -0.33 -7.07 8.21
N ILE A 45 -1.13 -8.10 8.39
CA ILE A 45 -1.26 -9.23 7.43
C ILE A 45 -1.74 -8.74 6.08
N VAL A 46 -2.74 -7.84 6.05
CA VAL A 46 -3.29 -7.36 4.79
C VAL A 46 -2.28 -6.44 4.10
N ALA A 47 -1.72 -5.47 4.81
CA ALA A 47 -0.72 -4.55 4.27
C ALA A 47 0.54 -5.28 3.76
N MET A 48 1.11 -6.17 4.57
CA MET A 48 2.29 -6.94 4.16
C MET A 48 1.98 -7.85 2.97
N GLY A 49 0.77 -8.46 2.94
CA GLY A 49 0.37 -9.36 1.87
C GLY A 49 0.19 -8.65 0.53
N THR A 50 -0.41 -7.48 0.53
CA THR A 50 -0.63 -6.70 -0.70
C THR A 50 0.65 -6.02 -1.18
N SER A 51 1.55 -5.60 -0.27
CA SER A 51 2.84 -4.97 -0.62
C SER A 51 3.99 -5.97 -0.88
N MET A 52 3.70 -7.28 -0.97
CA MET A 52 4.70 -8.28 -1.37
C MET A 52 5.26 -8.05 -2.78
N PRO A 53 4.49 -7.60 -3.79
CA PRO A 53 5.04 -7.25 -5.10
C PRO A 53 6.10 -6.16 -5.03
N GLU A 54 5.86 -5.07 -4.30
CA GLU A 54 6.81 -3.98 -4.09
C GLU A 54 8.10 -4.47 -3.41
N ALA A 55 7.95 -5.30 -2.38
CA ALA A 55 9.07 -5.93 -1.69
C ALA A 55 9.88 -6.83 -2.64
N ALA A 56 9.20 -7.67 -3.42
CA ALA A 56 9.85 -8.57 -4.37
C ALA A 56 10.64 -7.81 -5.43
N VAL A 57 10.07 -6.76 -6.02
CA VAL A 57 10.74 -5.91 -7.02
C VAL A 57 11.99 -5.27 -6.43
N SER A 58 11.88 -4.61 -5.27
CA SER A 58 12.98 -3.87 -4.66
C SER A 58 14.09 -4.79 -4.15
N ILE A 59 13.74 -5.88 -3.48
CA ILE A 59 14.72 -6.84 -2.96
C ILE A 59 15.44 -7.57 -4.09
N THR A 60 14.73 -7.98 -5.15
CA THR A 60 15.34 -8.60 -6.32
C THR A 60 16.29 -7.62 -7.04
N ALA A 61 15.91 -6.36 -7.16
CA ALA A 61 16.77 -5.32 -7.70
C ALA A 61 18.06 -5.14 -6.88
N ALA A 62 17.95 -5.18 -5.54
CA ALA A 62 19.11 -5.11 -4.65
C ALA A 62 20.06 -6.32 -4.82
N ILE A 63 19.52 -7.53 -4.87
CA ILE A 63 20.29 -8.77 -5.11
C ILE A 63 21.06 -8.65 -6.44
N ASN A 64 20.44 -8.08 -7.47
CA ASN A 64 21.04 -7.85 -8.77
C ASN A 64 21.92 -6.58 -8.84
N LYS A 65 22.23 -5.92 -7.69
CA LYS A 65 23.02 -4.71 -7.58
C LYS A 65 22.46 -3.50 -8.38
N ASN A 66 21.13 -3.45 -8.51
CA ASN A 66 20.39 -2.38 -9.18
C ASN A 66 19.35 -1.75 -8.25
N ALA A 67 19.78 -1.36 -7.04
CA ALA A 67 18.89 -0.78 -6.03
C ALA A 67 18.36 0.62 -6.38
N GLY A 68 18.83 1.24 -7.45
CA GLY A 68 18.41 2.59 -7.85
C GLY A 68 16.91 2.77 -8.07
N ILE A 69 16.18 1.70 -8.37
CA ILE A 69 14.72 1.74 -8.54
C ILE A 69 13.94 1.68 -7.23
N THR A 70 14.57 1.29 -6.11
CA THR A 70 13.89 1.03 -4.83
C THR A 70 13.19 2.27 -4.29
N ILE A 71 13.88 3.41 -4.26
CA ILE A 71 13.30 4.67 -3.73
C ILE A 71 12.09 5.08 -4.56
N GLY A 72 12.21 5.06 -5.89
CA GLY A 72 11.10 5.40 -6.78
C GLY A 72 9.91 4.45 -6.62
N ASN A 73 10.16 3.14 -6.53
CA ASN A 73 9.13 2.13 -6.30
C ASN A 73 8.40 2.37 -4.98
N VAL A 74 9.12 2.50 -3.87
CA VAL A 74 8.54 2.66 -2.53
C VAL A 74 7.85 4.01 -2.35
N VAL A 75 8.52 5.12 -2.69
CA VAL A 75 7.95 6.46 -2.53
C VAL A 75 6.77 6.65 -3.48
N GLY A 76 6.89 6.19 -4.73
CA GLY A 76 5.80 6.24 -5.72
C GLY A 76 4.57 5.46 -5.26
N SER A 77 4.74 4.22 -4.79
CA SER A 77 3.64 3.41 -4.23
C SER A 77 3.01 4.10 -3.01
N ASN A 78 3.80 4.70 -2.13
CA ASN A 78 3.28 5.39 -0.95
C ASN A 78 2.43 6.62 -1.31
N ILE A 79 2.82 7.39 -2.32
CA ILE A 79 2.03 8.51 -2.85
C ILE A 79 0.73 7.99 -3.48
N LEU A 80 0.81 6.94 -4.33
CA LEU A 80 -0.34 6.28 -4.94
C LEU A 80 -1.33 5.77 -3.89
N ASN A 81 -0.84 5.10 -2.86
CA ASN A 81 -1.63 4.55 -1.78
C ASN A 81 -2.48 5.62 -1.10
N ILE A 82 -1.90 6.78 -0.79
CA ILE A 82 -2.63 7.85 -0.11
C ILE A 82 -3.52 8.61 -1.10
N PHE A 83 -2.97 9.14 -2.18
CA PHE A 83 -3.72 10.04 -3.05
C PHE A 83 -4.73 9.33 -3.95
N ILE A 84 -4.36 8.20 -4.54
CA ILE A 84 -5.25 7.45 -5.44
C ILE A 84 -6.12 6.47 -4.66
N ILE A 85 -5.52 5.57 -3.88
CA ILE A 85 -6.29 4.47 -3.30
C ILE A 85 -7.23 4.97 -2.21
N LEU A 86 -6.74 5.74 -1.22
CA LEU A 86 -7.62 6.34 -0.23
C LEU A 86 -8.53 7.40 -0.85
N GLY A 87 -8.07 8.14 -1.86
CA GLY A 87 -8.88 9.09 -2.61
C GLY A 87 -10.10 8.42 -3.26
N ILE A 88 -9.88 7.34 -4.04
CA ILE A 88 -10.96 6.55 -4.66
C ILE A 88 -11.86 5.93 -3.59
N THR A 89 -11.26 5.33 -2.56
CA THR A 89 -12.02 4.70 -1.47
C THR A 89 -12.95 5.69 -0.79
N ALA A 90 -12.47 6.91 -0.49
CA ALA A 90 -13.27 7.98 0.13
C ALA A 90 -14.36 8.55 -0.78
N VAL A 91 -14.16 8.52 -2.10
CA VAL A 91 -15.21 8.93 -3.05
C VAL A 91 -16.33 7.89 -3.10
N ILE A 92 -16.00 6.59 -2.97
CA ILE A 92 -16.95 5.48 -2.99
C ILE A 92 -17.72 5.39 -1.68
N THR A 93 -17.01 5.48 -0.53
CA THR A 93 -17.60 5.36 0.81
C THR A 93 -16.78 6.14 1.84
N ASN A 94 -17.44 6.67 2.87
CA ASN A 94 -16.72 7.27 3.98
C ASN A 94 -15.93 6.21 4.74
N VAL A 95 -14.68 6.52 5.06
CA VAL A 95 -13.79 5.61 5.81
C VAL A 95 -13.64 6.14 7.23
N ALA A 96 -14.21 5.45 8.21
CA ALA A 96 -14.01 5.77 9.62
C ALA A 96 -12.54 5.58 10.01
N ILE A 97 -11.99 6.53 10.77
CA ILE A 97 -10.61 6.51 11.23
C ILE A 97 -10.61 6.37 12.74
N GLN A 98 -9.97 5.33 13.25
CA GLN A 98 -9.82 5.14 14.69
C GLN A 98 -8.92 6.21 15.30
N ARG A 99 -9.14 6.50 16.59
CA ARG A 99 -8.35 7.49 17.32
C ARG A 99 -6.87 7.14 17.36
N SER A 100 -6.52 5.86 17.45
CA SER A 100 -5.14 5.38 17.38
C SER A 100 -4.50 5.78 16.05
N THR A 101 -5.20 5.52 14.94
CA THR A 101 -4.69 5.84 13.58
C THR A 101 -4.39 7.32 13.42
N LEU A 102 -5.24 8.19 13.95
CA LEU A 102 -5.02 9.64 13.91
C LEU A 102 -3.85 10.11 14.76
N LEU A 103 -3.65 9.48 15.93
CA LEU A 103 -2.66 9.96 16.91
C LEU A 103 -1.31 9.26 16.79
N TYR A 104 -1.26 8.05 16.25
CA TYR A 104 -0.04 7.24 16.23
C TYR A 104 0.34 6.78 14.82
N GLU A 105 -0.51 6.03 14.10
CA GLU A 105 -0.10 5.36 12.88
C GLU A 105 0.14 6.34 11.72
N ILE A 106 -0.75 7.32 11.46
CA ILE A 106 -0.54 8.33 10.40
C ILE A 106 0.64 9.26 10.73
N PRO A 107 0.77 9.81 11.97
CA PRO A 107 1.96 10.56 12.35
C PRO A 107 3.26 9.74 12.25
N PHE A 108 3.25 8.49 12.70
CA PHE A 108 4.42 7.60 12.60
C PHE A 108 4.83 7.36 11.13
N MET A 109 3.88 7.04 10.26
CA MET A 109 4.09 6.90 8.82
C MET A 109 4.74 8.17 8.23
N THR A 110 4.24 9.34 8.61
CA THR A 110 4.77 10.63 8.15
C THR A 110 6.18 10.88 8.68
N VAL A 111 6.44 10.59 9.96
CA VAL A 111 7.76 10.76 10.59
C VAL A 111 8.81 9.86 9.95
N ILE A 112 8.51 8.58 9.69
CA ILE A 112 9.48 7.69 9.04
C ILE A 112 9.76 8.10 7.59
N THR A 113 8.78 8.71 6.90
CA THR A 113 9.00 9.30 5.57
C THR A 113 9.94 10.52 5.66
N ILE A 114 9.81 11.34 6.71
CA ILE A 114 10.76 12.45 6.98
C ILE A 114 12.15 11.91 7.30
N VAL A 115 12.26 10.83 8.08
CA VAL A 115 13.56 10.17 8.37
C VAL A 115 14.21 9.68 7.08
N LEU A 116 13.46 9.05 6.18
CA LEU A 116 13.94 8.66 4.85
C LEU A 116 14.46 9.86 4.06
N LEU A 117 13.71 10.97 4.06
CA LEU A 117 14.12 12.21 3.39
C LEU A 117 15.43 12.75 3.96
N ILE A 118 15.57 12.76 5.30
CA ILE A 118 16.79 13.23 5.96
C ILE A 118 17.99 12.35 5.55
N PHE A 119 17.86 11.03 5.59
CA PHE A 119 18.93 10.11 5.16
C PHE A 119 19.30 10.36 3.69
N GLY A 120 18.31 10.50 2.81
CA GLY A 120 18.54 10.79 1.40
C GLY A 120 19.25 12.12 1.15
N ILE A 121 18.92 13.19 1.88
CA ILE A 121 19.54 14.51 1.72
C ILE A 121 20.96 14.52 2.29
N THR A 122 21.20 13.89 3.43
CA THR A 122 22.49 13.94 4.13
C THR A 122 23.54 13.05 3.48
N GLY A 123 23.16 11.87 2.99
CA GLY A 123 24.08 10.88 2.43
C GLY A 123 24.01 10.69 0.93
N SER A 124 22.96 11.19 0.26
CA SER A 124 22.63 10.87 -1.15
C SER A 124 22.43 9.36 -1.40
N GLU A 125 22.31 8.59 -0.33
CA GLU A 125 22.10 7.14 -0.34
C GLU A 125 21.55 6.68 1.00
N VAL A 126 20.90 5.50 1.01
CA VAL A 126 20.52 4.80 2.25
C VAL A 126 21.49 3.65 2.46
N THR A 127 22.29 3.76 3.51
CA THR A 127 23.37 2.84 3.85
C THR A 127 22.91 1.66 4.67
N PHE A 128 23.79 0.67 4.89
CA PHE A 128 23.54 -0.47 5.78
C PHE A 128 23.10 -0.04 7.19
N VAL A 129 23.74 1.01 7.76
CA VAL A 129 23.43 1.49 9.11
C VAL A 129 22.01 2.04 9.19
N GLU A 130 21.60 2.82 8.19
CA GLU A 130 20.24 3.36 8.10
C GLU A 130 19.21 2.25 7.84
N GLY A 131 19.58 1.21 7.08
CA GLY A 131 18.81 -0.02 6.94
C GLY A 131 18.57 -0.71 8.28
N VAL A 132 19.59 -0.82 9.14
CA VAL A 132 19.45 -1.36 10.51
C VAL A 132 18.51 -0.49 11.34
N ILE A 133 18.61 0.85 11.23
CA ILE A 133 17.69 1.77 11.94
C ILE A 133 16.26 1.52 11.51
N PHE A 134 15.97 1.41 10.21
CA PHE A 134 14.63 1.09 9.71
C PHE A 134 14.11 -0.24 10.23
N TRP A 135 14.95 -1.28 10.27
CA TRP A 135 14.57 -2.57 10.84
C TRP A 135 14.28 -2.50 12.35
N ILE A 136 15.05 -1.73 13.12
CA ILE A 136 14.78 -1.51 14.56
C ILE A 136 13.42 -0.81 14.72
N LEU A 137 13.15 0.24 13.94
CA LEU A 137 11.86 0.93 13.96
C LEU A 137 10.71 0.00 13.54
N PHE A 138 10.95 -0.90 12.59
CA PHE A 138 9.96 -1.90 12.19
C PHE A 138 9.62 -2.88 13.31
N LEU A 139 10.63 -3.39 14.02
CA LEU A 139 10.42 -4.28 15.17
C LEU A 139 9.71 -3.57 16.32
N ILE A 140 10.04 -2.30 16.59
CA ILE A 140 9.32 -1.47 17.58
C ILE A 140 7.85 -1.31 17.16
N TYR A 141 7.59 -1.02 15.89
CA TYR A 141 6.23 -0.91 15.34
C TYR A 141 5.45 -2.21 15.47
N LEU A 142 6.04 -3.36 15.14
CA LEU A 142 5.40 -4.67 15.35
C LEU A 142 5.10 -4.94 16.82
N GLY A 143 6.03 -4.58 17.73
CA GLY A 143 5.83 -4.66 19.17
C GLY A 143 4.65 -3.80 19.65
N TYR A 144 4.53 -2.58 19.13
CA TYR A 144 3.40 -1.69 19.40
C TYR A 144 2.08 -2.31 18.96
N LEU A 145 2.01 -2.84 17.72
CA LEU A 145 0.81 -3.50 17.19
C LEU A 145 0.43 -4.76 17.99
N PHE A 146 1.43 -5.53 18.44
CA PHE A 146 1.18 -6.69 19.30
C PHE A 146 0.57 -6.30 20.66
N VAL A 147 1.05 -5.21 21.27
CA VAL A 147 0.46 -4.69 22.51
C VAL A 147 -0.97 -4.20 22.27
N MET A 148 -1.22 -3.51 21.16
CA MET A 148 -2.58 -3.08 20.78
C MET A 148 -3.51 -4.27 20.54
N ALA A 149 -3.04 -5.31 19.84
CA ALA A 149 -3.82 -6.52 19.58
C ALA A 149 -4.31 -7.18 20.89
N LYS A 150 -3.45 -7.18 21.94
CA LYS A 150 -3.82 -7.72 23.26
C LYS A 150 -4.83 -6.88 24.02
N LYS A 151 -4.90 -5.57 23.77
CA LYS A 151 -5.84 -4.68 24.48
C LYS A 151 -7.28 -4.82 24.02
N GLY A 152 -7.53 -5.35 22.83
CA GLY A 152 -8.81 -5.87 22.32
C GLY A 152 -10.05 -4.99 22.46
N ASN A 153 -9.96 -3.65 22.41
CA ASN A 153 -10.99 -2.79 22.99
C ASN A 153 -11.95 -2.08 22.01
N ASP A 154 -11.85 -2.30 20.70
CA ASP A 154 -12.79 -1.69 19.76
C ASP A 154 -13.41 -2.79 18.88
N GLN A 155 -14.54 -3.35 19.37
CA GLN A 155 -15.43 -4.16 18.55
C GLN A 155 -16.10 -3.23 17.54
N GLU A 156 -15.47 -2.97 16.41
CA GLU A 156 -16.23 -2.57 15.23
C GLU A 156 -17.11 -3.77 14.87
N GLU A 157 -18.42 -3.61 15.02
CA GLU A 157 -19.44 -4.57 14.57
C GLU A 157 -19.47 -4.59 13.04
N ALA A 158 -18.43 -5.13 12.42
CA ALA A 158 -18.50 -5.43 11.01
C ALA A 158 -19.20 -6.80 10.82
N GLU A 159 -19.96 -6.93 9.74
CA GLU A 159 -20.58 -8.18 9.31
C GLU A 159 -19.53 -9.23 8.93
N ALA A 160 -18.78 -9.74 9.90
CA ALA A 160 -17.86 -10.85 9.68
C ALA A 160 -18.60 -12.18 9.86
N LYS A 161 -18.51 -13.05 8.85
CA LYS A 161 -19.08 -14.39 8.89
C LYS A 161 -18.41 -15.24 9.97
N ASP A 162 -19.19 -16.06 10.67
CA ASP A 162 -18.67 -17.01 11.65
C ASP A 162 -18.10 -18.27 10.96
N ASN A 163 -16.99 -18.09 10.23
CA ASN A 163 -16.29 -19.18 9.58
C ASN A 163 -15.31 -19.86 10.55
N PRO A 164 -15.06 -21.19 10.48
CA PRO A 164 -14.00 -21.83 11.25
C PRO A 164 -12.61 -21.26 10.91
N VAL A 165 -11.68 -21.22 11.87
CA VAL A 165 -10.36 -20.59 11.71
C VAL A 165 -9.61 -21.10 10.48
N TRP A 166 -9.61 -22.42 10.26
CA TRP A 166 -8.95 -23.02 9.08
C TRP A 166 -9.49 -22.47 7.75
N LYS A 167 -10.83 -22.25 7.66
CA LYS A 167 -11.46 -21.69 6.47
C LYS A 167 -11.08 -20.21 6.28
N CYS A 168 -11.02 -19.45 7.39
CA CYS A 168 -10.55 -18.06 7.33
C CYS A 168 -9.12 -17.98 6.82
N MET A 169 -8.22 -18.83 7.34
CA MET A 169 -6.83 -18.92 6.88
C MET A 169 -6.76 -19.30 5.39
N LEU A 170 -7.56 -20.28 4.96
CA LEU A 170 -7.62 -20.70 3.56
C LEU A 170 -8.10 -19.55 2.64
N LEU A 171 -9.14 -18.82 3.04
CA LEU A 171 -9.65 -17.66 2.31
C LEU A 171 -8.58 -16.56 2.20
N MET A 172 -7.82 -16.30 3.28
CA MET A 172 -6.74 -15.33 3.24
C MET A 172 -5.60 -15.76 2.32
N VAL A 173 -5.16 -17.00 2.40
CA VAL A 173 -4.05 -17.49 1.56
C VAL A 173 -4.45 -17.53 0.09
N ILE A 174 -5.58 -18.16 -0.23
CA ILE A 174 -6.04 -18.25 -1.63
C ILE A 174 -6.41 -16.86 -2.15
N GLY A 175 -7.13 -16.06 -1.35
CA GLY A 175 -7.48 -14.69 -1.70
C GLY A 175 -6.25 -13.84 -2.00
N GLY A 176 -5.24 -13.88 -1.14
CA GLY A 176 -3.98 -13.16 -1.32
C GLY A 176 -3.23 -13.60 -2.60
N ILE A 177 -3.13 -14.91 -2.84
CA ILE A 177 -2.53 -15.45 -4.08
C ILE A 177 -3.30 -14.95 -5.31
N LEU A 178 -4.63 -14.99 -5.28
CA LEU A 178 -5.45 -14.52 -6.40
C LEU A 178 -5.30 -13.01 -6.64
N VAL A 179 -5.19 -12.20 -5.57
CA VAL A 179 -4.97 -10.75 -5.69
C VAL A 179 -3.63 -10.48 -6.38
N VAL A 180 -2.54 -11.10 -5.92
CA VAL A 180 -1.21 -10.92 -6.51
C VAL A 180 -1.18 -11.42 -7.96
N LYS A 181 -1.64 -12.65 -8.23
CA LYS A 181 -1.67 -13.20 -9.58
C LYS A 181 -2.64 -12.48 -10.51
N GLY A 182 -3.76 -12.00 -9.97
CA GLY A 182 -4.71 -11.17 -10.70
C GLY A 182 -4.10 -9.84 -11.14
N SER A 183 -3.29 -9.22 -10.28
CA SER A 183 -2.52 -8.02 -10.62
C SER A 183 -1.51 -8.32 -11.74
N ASP A 184 -0.69 -9.38 -11.61
CA ASP A 184 0.27 -9.79 -12.64
C ASP A 184 -0.42 -9.96 -14.02
N PHE A 185 -1.56 -10.63 -14.07
CA PHE A 185 -2.31 -10.87 -15.30
C PHE A 185 -2.92 -9.57 -15.85
N ALA A 186 -3.49 -8.72 -14.99
CA ALA A 186 -4.08 -7.46 -15.42
C ALA A 186 -3.01 -6.52 -16.01
N VAL A 187 -1.86 -6.40 -15.35
CA VAL A 187 -0.73 -5.59 -15.81
C VAL A 187 -0.15 -6.13 -17.12
N SER A 188 0.11 -7.45 -17.18
CA SER A 188 0.64 -8.09 -18.38
C SER A 188 -0.29 -7.92 -19.58
N GLY A 189 -1.58 -8.21 -19.41
CA GLY A 189 -2.58 -8.03 -20.46
C GLY A 189 -2.70 -6.58 -20.93
N ALA A 190 -2.77 -5.63 -19.98
CA ALA A 190 -2.85 -4.20 -20.30
C ALA A 190 -1.58 -3.70 -21.03
N THR A 191 -0.40 -4.14 -20.60
CA THR A 191 0.88 -3.79 -21.22
C THR A 191 0.96 -4.24 -22.67
N GLU A 192 0.61 -5.49 -22.96
CA GLU A 192 0.63 -6.03 -24.32
C GLU A 192 -0.42 -5.37 -25.22
N ILE A 193 -1.59 -5.03 -24.68
CA ILE A 193 -2.62 -4.26 -25.41
C ILE A 193 -2.09 -2.85 -25.73
N ALA A 194 -1.46 -2.18 -24.77
CA ALA A 194 -0.90 -0.84 -24.97
C ALA A 194 0.22 -0.85 -26.03
N ARG A 195 1.10 -1.87 -26.02
CA ARG A 195 2.11 -2.09 -27.06
C ARG A 195 1.50 -2.27 -28.45
N TYR A 196 0.42 -3.05 -28.54
CA TYR A 196 -0.30 -3.24 -29.81
C TYR A 196 -0.85 -1.92 -30.38
N PHE A 197 -1.26 -0.99 -29.51
CA PHE A 197 -1.68 0.36 -29.93
C PHE A 197 -0.52 1.34 -30.14
N GLY A 198 0.73 0.88 -30.08
CA GLY A 198 1.91 1.69 -30.34
C GLY A 198 2.28 2.67 -29.23
N MET A 199 1.82 2.44 -28.01
CA MET A 199 2.21 3.25 -26.86
C MET A 199 3.69 3.01 -26.53
N SER A 200 4.41 4.07 -26.12
CA SER A 200 5.84 3.96 -25.79
C SER A 200 6.05 3.15 -24.51
N GLU A 201 7.17 2.41 -24.44
CA GLU A 201 7.56 1.66 -23.22
C GLU A 201 7.69 2.59 -22.00
N ARG A 202 8.12 3.84 -22.21
CA ARG A 202 8.16 4.85 -21.14
C ARG A 202 6.74 5.14 -20.61
N PHE A 203 5.77 5.34 -21.48
CA PHE A 203 4.38 5.60 -21.08
C PHE A 203 3.78 4.38 -20.36
N ILE A 204 3.99 3.18 -20.89
CA ILE A 204 3.54 1.92 -20.28
C ILE A 204 4.12 1.76 -18.87
N GLY A 205 5.43 1.97 -18.71
CA GLY A 205 6.10 1.87 -17.41
C GLY A 205 5.59 2.89 -16.39
N LEU A 206 5.44 4.16 -16.80
CA LEU A 206 4.99 5.24 -15.91
C LEU A 206 3.50 5.16 -15.53
N THR A 207 2.69 4.43 -16.29
CA THR A 207 1.25 4.34 -16.06
C THR A 207 0.82 2.94 -15.66
N ILE A 208 0.84 1.99 -16.59
CA ILE A 208 0.26 0.65 -16.40
C ILE A 208 1.04 -0.15 -15.37
N VAL A 209 2.38 -0.17 -15.47
CA VAL A 209 3.22 -0.94 -14.55
C VAL A 209 3.25 -0.28 -13.17
N ALA A 210 3.39 1.05 -13.11
CA ALA A 210 3.43 1.78 -11.84
C ALA A 210 2.13 1.65 -11.04
N LEU A 211 0.97 1.71 -11.72
CA LEU A 211 -0.32 1.46 -11.07
C LEU A 211 -0.51 -0.02 -10.73
N GLY A 212 0.11 -0.90 -11.50
CA GLY A 212 -0.11 -2.33 -11.44
C GLY A 212 0.35 -2.96 -10.13
N THR A 213 1.50 -2.58 -9.60
CA THR A 213 1.99 -3.10 -8.32
C THR A 213 1.07 -2.71 -7.16
N SER A 214 0.40 -1.56 -7.24
CA SER A 214 -0.54 -1.08 -6.22
C SER A 214 -2.01 -1.49 -6.47
N LEU A 215 -2.30 -2.30 -7.50
CA LEU A 215 -3.64 -2.87 -7.72
C LEU A 215 -4.10 -3.78 -6.58
N PRO A 216 -3.25 -4.64 -5.98
CA PRO A 216 -3.61 -5.40 -4.79
C PRO A 216 -4.15 -4.52 -3.66
N GLU A 217 -3.45 -3.45 -3.32
CA GLU A 217 -3.85 -2.50 -2.30
C GLU A 217 -5.17 -1.81 -2.65
N LEU A 218 -5.32 -1.35 -3.89
CA LEU A 218 -6.51 -0.65 -4.37
C LEU A 218 -7.75 -1.55 -4.22
N VAL A 219 -7.72 -2.74 -4.82
CA VAL A 219 -8.89 -3.61 -4.86
C VAL A 219 -9.22 -4.13 -3.46
N THR A 220 -8.21 -4.46 -2.65
CA THR A 220 -8.40 -4.91 -1.27
C THR A 220 -8.98 -3.80 -0.40
N SER A 221 -8.45 -2.58 -0.43
CA SER A 221 -8.94 -1.47 0.40
C SER A 221 -10.34 -1.02 0.00
N VAL A 222 -10.64 -0.92 -1.30
CA VAL A 222 -11.99 -0.59 -1.78
C VAL A 222 -12.99 -1.69 -1.40
N THR A 223 -12.62 -2.96 -1.52
CA THR A 223 -13.46 -4.09 -1.13
C THR A 223 -13.73 -4.08 0.37
N ALA A 224 -12.70 -3.88 1.20
CA ALA A 224 -12.84 -3.78 2.66
C ALA A 224 -13.77 -2.64 3.06
N ALA A 225 -13.57 -1.45 2.50
CA ALA A 225 -14.40 -0.27 2.79
C ALA A 225 -15.85 -0.47 2.37
N ARG A 226 -16.12 -1.05 1.19
CA ARG A 226 -17.49 -1.37 0.72
C ARG A 226 -18.21 -2.41 1.57
N ARG A 227 -17.44 -3.27 2.25
CA ARG A 227 -17.99 -4.25 3.21
C ARG A 227 -18.14 -3.70 4.63
N GLY A 228 -17.90 -2.40 4.85
CA GLY A 228 -17.92 -1.78 6.17
C GLY A 228 -16.68 -2.07 7.03
N ASN A 229 -15.69 -2.81 6.53
CA ASN A 229 -14.43 -3.11 7.23
C ASN A 229 -13.44 -1.94 7.07
N THR A 230 -13.83 -0.75 7.54
CA THR A 230 -13.05 0.48 7.34
C THR A 230 -11.69 0.42 8.05
N GLY A 231 -11.59 -0.29 9.18
CA GLY A 231 -10.33 -0.55 9.87
C GLY A 231 -9.33 -1.32 9.00
N ILE A 232 -9.79 -2.34 8.25
CA ILE A 232 -8.94 -3.07 7.30
C ILE A 232 -8.54 -2.15 6.14
N ALA A 233 -9.47 -1.34 5.62
CA ALA A 233 -9.19 -0.47 4.48
C ALA A 233 -8.10 0.56 4.78
N ILE A 234 -8.23 1.32 5.88
CA ILE A 234 -7.24 2.32 6.27
C ILE A 234 -5.94 1.68 6.76
N GLY A 235 -6.06 0.58 7.52
CA GLY A 235 -4.92 -0.18 8.02
C GLY A 235 -4.06 -0.73 6.88
N ASN A 236 -4.67 -1.26 5.82
CA ASN A 236 -3.96 -1.71 4.64
C ASN A 236 -3.07 -0.60 4.07
N ILE A 237 -3.59 0.58 3.81
CA ILE A 237 -2.84 1.67 3.17
C ILE A 237 -1.77 2.26 4.09
N VAL A 238 -2.11 2.57 5.34
CA VAL A 238 -1.14 3.11 6.30
C VAL A 238 -0.06 2.07 6.62
N GLY A 239 -0.46 0.81 6.79
CA GLY A 239 0.45 -0.30 7.04
C GLY A 239 1.39 -0.58 5.86
N SER A 240 0.87 -0.58 4.62
CA SER A 240 1.68 -0.71 3.39
C SER A 240 2.73 0.38 3.29
N ASN A 241 2.37 1.64 3.57
CA ASN A 241 3.33 2.74 3.52
C ASN A 241 4.41 2.61 4.59
N ILE A 242 4.07 2.16 5.80
CA ILE A 242 5.04 1.88 6.87
C ILE A 242 5.93 0.70 6.48
N PHE A 243 5.35 -0.40 6.00
CA PHE A 243 6.06 -1.59 5.57
C PHE A 243 7.04 -1.29 4.42
N ASN A 244 6.62 -0.51 3.44
CA ASN A 244 7.43 -0.11 2.31
C ASN A 244 8.69 0.66 2.74
N ILE A 245 8.58 1.59 3.67
CA ILE A 245 9.75 2.35 4.15
C ILE A 245 10.60 1.49 5.07
N LEU A 246 10.02 0.92 6.13
CA LEU A 246 10.79 0.28 7.18
C LEU A 246 11.33 -1.10 6.78
N PHE A 247 10.48 -1.91 6.13
CA PHE A 247 10.87 -3.26 5.74
C PHE A 247 11.53 -3.29 4.36
N VAL A 248 10.88 -2.71 3.34
CA VAL A 248 11.38 -2.86 1.95
C VAL A 248 12.67 -2.08 1.76
N ILE A 249 12.71 -0.76 2.08
CA ILE A 249 13.96 0.01 1.98
C ILE A 249 14.98 -0.50 3.00
N GLY A 250 14.56 -0.80 4.23
CA GLY A 250 15.43 -1.34 5.26
C GLY A 250 16.13 -2.62 4.80
N THR A 251 15.39 -3.61 4.29
CA THR A 251 15.94 -4.87 3.77
C THR A 251 16.85 -4.64 2.56
N THR A 252 16.42 -3.80 1.64
CA THR A 252 17.22 -3.45 0.46
C THR A 252 18.56 -2.85 0.87
N ALA A 253 18.57 -1.92 1.83
CA ALA A 253 19.77 -1.27 2.34
C ALA A 253 20.71 -2.23 3.10
N LEU A 254 20.17 -3.31 3.73
CA LEU A 254 20.99 -4.37 4.32
C LEU A 254 21.69 -5.25 3.26
N ILE A 255 21.13 -5.35 2.06
CA ILE A 255 21.69 -6.14 0.95
C ILE A 255 22.74 -5.33 0.19
N CYS A 256 22.41 -4.09 -0.16
CA CYS A 256 23.30 -3.17 -0.83
C CYS A 256 22.86 -1.72 -0.58
N THR A 257 23.78 -0.78 -0.66
CA THR A 257 23.48 0.66 -0.54
C THR A 257 22.44 1.07 -1.59
N VAL A 258 21.43 1.81 -1.15
CA VAL A 258 20.31 2.28 -2.00
C VAL A 258 20.58 3.73 -2.41
N PRO A 259 20.88 4.01 -3.68
CA PRO A 259 21.08 5.37 -4.16
C PRO A 259 19.85 6.25 -3.97
N PHE A 260 20.03 7.45 -3.46
CA PHE A 260 18.97 8.45 -3.30
C PHE A 260 19.27 9.63 -4.24
N GLU A 261 18.80 9.54 -5.48
CA GLU A 261 19.01 10.58 -6.47
C GLU A 261 18.23 11.86 -6.13
N SER A 262 18.77 13.02 -6.53
CA SER A 262 18.17 14.34 -6.23
C SER A 262 16.71 14.49 -6.68
N LYS A 263 16.29 13.77 -7.73
CA LYS A 263 14.90 13.75 -8.19
C LYS A 263 13.93 13.19 -7.14
N PHE A 264 14.38 12.25 -6.31
CA PHE A 264 13.55 11.65 -5.25
C PHE A 264 13.34 12.55 -4.05
N ILE A 265 14.08 13.66 -3.91
CA ILE A 265 13.84 14.64 -2.84
C ILE A 265 12.44 15.23 -2.96
N ILE A 266 12.05 15.66 -4.16
CA ILE A 266 10.72 16.24 -4.40
C ILE A 266 9.64 15.18 -4.18
N ASP A 267 9.82 13.97 -4.72
CA ASP A 267 8.86 12.89 -4.55
C ASP A 267 8.67 12.53 -3.07
N THR A 268 9.76 12.47 -2.29
CA THR A 268 9.68 12.16 -0.85
C THR A 268 9.04 13.32 -0.06
N VAL A 269 9.28 14.58 -0.43
CA VAL A 269 8.57 15.73 0.14
C VAL A 269 7.06 15.63 -0.14
N ILE A 270 6.69 15.25 -1.36
CA ILE A 270 5.28 15.02 -1.71
C ILE A 270 4.70 13.87 -0.89
N ALA A 271 5.44 12.78 -0.67
CA ALA A 271 5.00 11.68 0.19
C ALA A 271 4.77 12.14 1.65
N VAL A 272 5.60 13.04 2.19
CA VAL A 272 5.38 13.67 3.50
C VAL A 272 4.09 14.51 3.48
N LEU A 273 3.88 15.31 2.43
CA LEU A 273 2.66 16.11 2.27
C LEU A 273 1.42 15.24 2.14
N CYS A 274 1.49 14.05 1.51
CA CYS A 274 0.41 13.07 1.47
C CYS A 274 -0.04 12.68 2.89
N GLY A 275 0.92 12.33 3.76
CA GLY A 275 0.64 12.01 5.15
C GLY A 275 0.02 13.19 5.92
N ALA A 276 0.53 14.41 5.72
CA ALA A 276 -0.01 15.61 6.33
C ALA A 276 -1.44 15.93 5.85
N ILE A 277 -1.71 15.82 4.56
CA ILE A 277 -3.06 16.04 3.98
C ILE A 277 -4.04 14.99 4.51
N LEU A 278 -3.64 13.72 4.57
CA LEU A 278 -4.46 12.67 5.17
C LEU A 278 -4.78 12.98 6.62
N TRP A 279 -3.77 13.35 7.41
CA TRP A 279 -3.93 13.67 8.84
C TRP A 279 -4.86 14.87 9.06
N ILE A 280 -4.60 16.00 8.38
CA ILE A 280 -5.42 17.22 8.51
C ILE A 280 -6.86 16.96 8.04
N GLY A 281 -7.02 16.28 6.90
CA GLY A 281 -8.33 15.99 6.30
C GLY A 281 -9.21 15.07 7.15
N THR A 282 -8.60 14.23 8.00
CA THR A 282 -9.32 13.28 8.85
C THR A 282 -9.43 13.71 10.32
N PHE A 283 -8.57 14.64 10.77
CA PHE A 283 -8.44 15.00 12.18
C PHE A 283 -9.75 15.49 12.82
N ARG A 284 -10.48 16.38 12.13
CA ARG A 284 -11.69 17.02 12.69
C ARG A 284 -12.87 16.05 12.80
N HIS A 285 -13.07 15.21 11.79
CA HIS A 285 -14.26 14.36 11.68
C HIS A 285 -14.02 12.90 12.04
N LYS A 286 -12.75 12.49 12.22
CA LYS A 286 -12.34 11.09 12.39
C LYS A 286 -12.86 10.18 11.27
N GLU A 287 -13.02 10.76 10.09
CA GLU A 287 -13.48 10.09 8.88
C GLU A 287 -12.76 10.68 7.67
N LEU A 288 -12.38 9.83 6.76
CA LEU A 288 -11.97 10.24 5.43
C LEU A 288 -13.23 10.33 4.55
N ARG A 289 -13.61 11.55 4.21
CA ARG A 289 -14.85 11.88 3.50
C ARG A 289 -14.60 12.18 2.03
N LYS A 290 -15.67 12.07 1.22
CA LYS A 290 -15.64 12.33 -0.22
C LYS A 290 -14.92 13.64 -0.65
N PRO A 291 -15.14 14.81 0.00
CA PRO A 291 -14.43 16.03 -0.39
C PRO A 291 -12.91 15.91 -0.24
N CYS A 292 -12.44 15.27 0.84
CA CYS A 292 -11.02 15.01 1.06
C CYS A 292 -10.48 14.05 -0.01
N GLY A 293 -11.24 12.99 -0.33
CA GLY A 293 -10.89 12.06 -1.39
C GLY A 293 -10.72 12.76 -2.76
N VAL A 294 -11.63 13.66 -3.11
CA VAL A 294 -11.53 14.45 -4.35
C VAL A 294 -10.27 15.33 -4.34
N VAL A 295 -9.96 16.01 -3.23
CA VAL A 295 -8.74 16.82 -3.11
C VAL A 295 -7.49 15.94 -3.30
N MET A 296 -7.44 14.75 -2.69
CA MET A 296 -6.32 13.82 -2.85
C MET A 296 -6.13 13.41 -4.31
N LEU A 297 -7.21 13.07 -5.02
CA LEU A 297 -7.16 12.71 -6.44
C LEU A 297 -6.65 13.88 -7.29
N LEU A 298 -7.10 15.11 -7.02
CA LEU A 298 -6.61 16.31 -7.72
C LEU A 298 -5.12 16.56 -7.43
N CYS A 299 -4.67 16.37 -6.20
CA CYS A 299 -3.24 16.44 -5.83
C CYS A 299 -2.41 15.41 -6.61
N TYR A 300 -2.92 14.19 -6.79
CA TYR A 300 -2.23 13.19 -7.60
C TYR A 300 -2.15 13.60 -9.08
N VAL A 301 -3.24 14.13 -9.65
CA VAL A 301 -3.22 14.64 -11.04
C VAL A 301 -2.15 15.72 -11.19
N ALA A 302 -2.06 16.66 -10.26
CA ALA A 302 -1.03 17.70 -10.27
C ALA A 302 0.40 17.10 -10.18
N TYR A 303 0.60 16.11 -9.30
CA TYR A 303 1.86 15.39 -9.19
C TYR A 303 2.21 14.62 -10.47
N PHE A 304 1.24 13.93 -11.06
CA PHE A 304 1.45 13.20 -12.31
C PHE A 304 1.81 14.13 -13.48
N LEU A 305 1.15 15.28 -13.58
CA LEU A 305 1.51 16.31 -14.57
C LEU A 305 2.94 16.81 -14.35
N TYR A 306 3.34 17.03 -13.09
CA TYR A 306 4.74 17.37 -12.78
C TYR A 306 5.70 16.29 -13.28
N LEU A 307 5.44 14.99 -13.00
CA LEU A 307 6.29 13.87 -13.47
C LEU A 307 6.37 13.77 -15.00
N CYS A 308 5.35 14.21 -15.73
CA CYS A 308 5.36 14.23 -17.19
C CYS A 308 6.21 15.38 -17.77
N LEU A 309 6.44 16.43 -17.01
CA LEU A 309 7.16 17.65 -17.45
C LEU A 309 8.66 17.61 -17.11
N VAL A 310 9.07 16.80 -16.13
CA VAL A 310 10.44 16.62 -15.67
C VAL A 310 11.00 15.28 -16.17
#